data_cd666d292d4ae77c6c1dd0638ffe6242
#
_entry.id   cd666d292d4ae77c6c1dd0638ffe6242
#
_cell.length_a   1.000
_cell.length_b   1.000
_cell.length_c   1.000
_cell.angle_alpha   90.00
_cell.angle_beta   90.00
_cell.angle_gamma   90.00
#
_symmetry.space_group_name_H-M   'P 1'
#
loop_
_entity.id
_entity.type
_entity.pdbx_description
1 polymer ?
#
loop_
_entity_poly.entity_id
_entity_poly.type
_entity_poly.pdbx_seq_one_letter_code
_entity_poly.pdbx_strand_id
1 'polypeptide(L)'
;SVYGLILPGIRTVFMCIFKPHHVGHWIRTFKTRYFYPYLFSRTMPIKKQESGLYSREYRSRKSYIWHQRSKLKTANLNLDLRFEKRLEHFIEFRFSRIFKNPSGSSVLCLGARDGVEVAALRKLGHLAIGIDIEFPSANSFVHYGDFHKIPYPDNIFDYVYMNVFDHVLNPDQVVEEISRILKVSGFFVLDLQFGKEDDEFKGDGSMMGTWEACGWDKVDTVIELIKNCGFNLDSGMSSTVLIPGYTQLVFGVEKR
;
A
#
# COMPACT_ATOMS: atom_id res chain seq x y z
N SER A 1 5.67 -15.09 31.32
CA SER A 1 6.28 -14.64 32.57
C SER A 1 6.45 -13.13 32.53
N VAL A 2 5.98 -12.43 33.58
CA VAL A 2 5.97 -10.96 33.70
C VAL A 2 7.38 -10.35 33.60
N TYR A 3 8.41 -11.12 33.83
CA TYR A 3 9.81 -10.69 33.78
C TYR A 3 10.35 -10.42 32.37
N GLY A 4 9.80 -11.04 31.33
CA GLY A 4 10.25 -10.82 29.95
C GLY A 4 9.83 -9.49 29.34
N LEU A 5 8.79 -8.85 29.88
CA LEU A 5 8.24 -7.58 29.37
C LEU A 5 8.89 -6.34 30.00
N ILE A 6 9.47 -6.47 31.20
CA ILE A 6 10.05 -5.35 31.95
C ILE A 6 11.51 -5.07 31.53
N LEU A 7 12.27 -6.11 31.20
CA LEU A 7 13.69 -5.98 30.89
C LEU A 7 14.04 -5.10 29.67
N PRO A 8 13.34 -5.17 28.51
CA PRO A 8 13.64 -4.27 27.40
C PRO A 8 13.37 -2.80 27.70
N GLY A 9 12.31 -2.51 28.44
CA GLY A 9 11.97 -1.13 28.85
C GLY A 9 13.01 -0.53 29.79
N ILE A 10 13.47 -1.28 30.78
CA ILE A 10 14.49 -0.84 31.75
C ILE A 10 15.84 -0.63 31.04
N ARG A 11 16.24 -1.51 30.13
CA ARG A 11 17.46 -1.33 29.34
C ARG A 11 17.41 -0.08 28.47
N THR A 12 16.26 0.20 27.86
CA THR A 12 16.08 1.39 27.00
C THR A 12 16.10 2.68 27.83
N VAL A 13 15.46 2.69 29.01
CA VAL A 13 15.53 3.83 29.95
C VAL A 13 16.96 4.06 30.45
N PHE A 14 17.69 2.99 30.79
CA PHE A 14 19.10 3.09 31.22
C PHE A 14 19.99 3.67 30.11
N MET A 15 19.80 3.22 28.85
CA MET A 15 20.53 3.77 27.71
C MET A 15 20.21 5.25 27.47
N CYS A 16 18.97 5.69 27.69
CA CYS A 16 18.59 7.11 27.55
C CYS A 16 19.25 8.01 28.61
N ILE A 17 19.43 7.50 29.85
CA ILE A 17 20.09 8.25 30.93
C ILE A 17 21.57 8.50 30.59
N PHE A 18 22.24 7.51 29.99
CA PHE A 18 23.68 7.61 29.68
C PHE A 18 24.01 8.12 28.26
N LYS A 19 23.04 8.16 27.35
CA LYS A 19 23.22 8.61 25.97
C LYS A 19 22.01 9.44 25.49
N PRO A 20 21.98 10.75 25.78
CA PRO A 20 20.84 11.61 25.46
C PRO A 20 20.40 11.61 23.99
N HIS A 21 21.32 11.36 23.06
CA HIS A 21 21.02 11.26 21.63
C HIS A 21 20.14 10.06 21.25
N HIS A 22 19.94 9.08 22.12
CA HIS A 22 18.99 7.97 21.92
C HIS A 22 17.56 8.27 22.37
N VAL A 23 17.32 9.40 23.06
CA VAL A 23 15.97 9.76 23.55
C VAL A 23 14.96 9.84 22.40
N GLY A 24 15.33 10.46 21.29
CA GLY A 24 14.47 10.55 20.10
C GLY A 24 14.13 9.16 19.50
N HIS A 25 15.11 8.26 19.47
CA HIS A 25 14.91 6.88 19.02
C HIS A 25 13.98 6.12 19.98
N TRP A 26 14.16 6.26 21.28
CA TRP A 26 13.31 5.62 22.28
C TRP A 26 11.86 6.11 22.21
N ILE A 27 11.64 7.44 22.16
CA ILE A 27 10.30 8.02 22.01
C ILE A 27 9.60 7.49 20.75
N ARG A 28 10.32 7.41 19.64
CA ARG A 28 9.80 6.88 18.37
C ARG A 28 9.44 5.40 18.51
N THR A 29 10.34 4.59 19.04
CA THR A 29 10.13 3.15 19.25
C THR A 29 8.95 2.90 20.18
N PHE A 30 8.84 3.67 21.28
CA PHE A 30 7.69 3.59 22.18
C PHE A 30 6.38 3.94 21.47
N LYS A 31 6.34 5.05 20.72
CA LYS A 31 5.15 5.44 19.96
C LYS A 31 4.73 4.38 18.95
N THR A 32 5.66 3.86 18.14
CA THR A 32 5.35 2.89 17.09
C THR A 32 4.99 1.51 17.64
N ARG A 33 5.68 1.05 18.68
CA ARG A 33 5.54 -0.32 19.18
C ARG A 33 4.44 -0.49 20.23
N TYR A 34 4.10 0.57 20.98
CA TYR A 34 3.16 0.47 22.09
C TYR A 34 2.01 1.48 22.00
N PHE A 35 2.30 2.77 21.82
CA PHE A 35 1.30 3.83 21.87
C PHE A 35 0.30 3.77 20.72
N TYR A 36 0.76 3.76 19.48
CA TYR A 36 -0.15 3.73 18.32
C TYR A 36 -0.94 2.43 18.20
N PRO A 37 -0.36 1.22 18.35
CA PRO A 37 -1.15 0.00 18.35
C PRO A 37 -2.25 0.01 19.41
N TYR A 38 -1.93 0.45 20.64
CA TYR A 38 -2.91 0.58 21.72
C TYR A 38 -3.99 1.61 21.40
N LEU A 39 -3.63 2.80 20.93
CA LEU A 39 -4.57 3.85 20.57
C LEU A 39 -5.51 3.39 19.45
N PHE A 40 -4.97 2.81 18.40
CA PHE A 40 -5.75 2.41 17.22
C PHE A 40 -6.65 1.21 17.51
N SER A 41 -6.21 0.24 18.30
CA SER A 41 -7.08 -0.88 18.72
C SER A 41 -8.33 -0.41 19.46
N ARG A 42 -8.25 0.70 20.21
CA ARG A 42 -9.38 1.28 20.95
C ARG A 42 -10.22 2.27 20.16
N THR A 43 -9.59 3.06 19.29
CA THR A 43 -10.26 4.15 18.58
C THR A 43 -10.68 3.79 17.17
N MET A 44 -10.06 2.75 16.59
CA MET A 44 -10.25 2.28 15.21
C MET A 44 -10.21 0.75 15.20
N PRO A 45 -11.21 0.07 15.77
CA PRO A 45 -11.24 -1.38 15.84
C PRO A 45 -11.26 -2.01 14.44
N ILE A 46 -10.77 -3.24 14.35
CA ILE A 46 -10.79 -4.03 13.13
C ILE A 46 -12.03 -4.91 13.15
N LYS A 47 -12.78 -4.90 12.04
CA LYS A 47 -13.95 -5.75 11.82
C LYS A 47 -13.67 -6.72 10.69
N LYS A 48 -13.94 -8.00 10.93
CA LYS A 48 -13.93 -9.04 9.90
C LYS A 48 -15.29 -9.08 9.21
N GLN A 49 -15.30 -9.14 7.89
CA GLN A 49 -16.47 -9.37 7.04
C GLN A 49 -16.61 -10.88 6.74
N GLU A 50 -17.81 -11.31 6.37
CA GLU A 50 -18.07 -12.69 5.96
C GLU A 50 -17.29 -13.10 4.71
N SER A 51 -16.98 -12.14 3.84
CA SER A 51 -16.16 -12.32 2.65
C SER A 51 -14.70 -12.69 2.93
N GLY A 52 -14.23 -12.61 4.19
CA GLY A 52 -12.83 -12.77 4.55
C GLY A 52 -12.00 -11.49 4.46
N LEU A 53 -12.64 -10.35 4.14
CA LEU A 53 -12.02 -9.03 4.25
C LEU A 53 -12.04 -8.55 5.70
N TYR A 54 -11.02 -7.78 6.03
CA TYR A 54 -10.90 -7.05 7.29
C TYR A 54 -10.85 -5.56 7.00
N SER A 55 -11.58 -4.78 7.74
CA SER A 55 -11.60 -3.32 7.63
C SER A 55 -11.42 -2.68 8.99
N ARG A 56 -10.64 -1.61 9.03
CA ARG A 56 -10.52 -0.76 10.20
C ARG A 56 -11.67 0.24 10.20
N GLU A 57 -12.40 0.30 11.31
CA GLU A 57 -13.52 1.23 11.46
C GLU A 57 -13.01 2.62 11.84
N TYR A 58 -13.37 3.62 11.05
CA TYR A 58 -13.01 5.02 11.29
C TYR A 58 -14.26 5.82 11.63
N ARG A 59 -14.16 6.69 12.63
CA ARG A 59 -15.26 7.61 13.01
C ARG A 59 -15.56 8.64 11.91
N SER A 60 -14.59 8.94 11.04
CA SER A 60 -14.72 9.89 9.95
C SER A 60 -13.58 9.72 8.96
N ARG A 61 -13.76 10.29 7.75
CA ARG A 61 -12.68 10.37 6.77
C ARG A 61 -11.46 11.14 7.30
N LYS A 62 -11.66 12.15 8.15
CA LYS A 62 -10.54 12.88 8.78
C LYS A 62 -9.70 11.97 9.68
N SER A 63 -10.33 11.04 10.41
CA SER A 63 -9.60 10.07 11.25
C SER A 63 -8.81 9.05 10.41
N TYR A 64 -9.35 8.61 9.26
CA TYR A 64 -8.60 7.79 8.31
C TYR A 64 -7.37 8.54 7.75
N ILE A 65 -7.55 9.76 7.23
CA ILE A 65 -6.44 10.56 6.71
C ILE A 65 -5.38 10.81 7.79
N TRP A 66 -5.80 11.13 9.01
CA TRP A 66 -4.89 11.32 10.12
C TRP A 66 -4.10 10.04 10.44
N HIS A 67 -4.75 8.88 10.40
CA HIS A 67 -4.11 7.58 10.59
C HIS A 67 -3.03 7.32 9.55
N GLN A 68 -3.35 7.48 8.26
CA GLN A 68 -2.39 7.30 7.17
C GLN A 68 -1.20 8.27 7.26
N ARG A 69 -1.45 9.55 7.54
CA ARG A 69 -0.41 10.57 7.75
C ARG A 69 0.49 10.30 8.96
N SER A 70 -0.04 9.70 10.00
CA SER A 70 0.73 9.38 11.21
C SER A 70 1.83 8.34 10.94
N LYS A 71 1.64 7.43 9.98
CA LYS A 71 2.65 6.48 9.51
C LYS A 71 3.92 7.22 9.04
N LEU A 72 3.75 8.23 8.21
CA LEU A 72 4.88 8.97 7.61
C LEU A 72 5.69 9.74 8.65
N LYS A 73 5.02 10.30 9.66
CA LYS A 73 5.67 11.06 10.74
C LYS A 73 6.45 10.17 11.71
N THR A 74 6.03 8.90 11.84
CA THR A 74 6.62 7.96 12.80
C THR A 74 7.62 7.00 12.20
N ALA A 75 7.39 6.52 10.99
CA ALA A 75 8.37 5.78 10.23
C ALA A 75 9.38 6.78 9.70
N ASN A 76 10.59 6.83 10.24
CA ASN A 76 11.70 7.60 9.67
C ASN A 76 12.11 6.93 8.35
N LEU A 77 11.26 7.10 7.35
CA LEU A 77 11.51 6.61 6.01
C LEU A 77 12.52 7.59 5.41
N ASN A 78 13.81 7.28 5.48
CA ASN A 78 14.84 7.91 4.67
C ASN A 78 14.58 7.50 3.21
N LEU A 79 13.48 8.04 2.64
CA LEU A 79 13.02 7.73 1.29
C LEU A 79 14.10 8.14 0.28
N ASP A 80 14.73 9.28 0.49
CA ASP A 80 15.79 9.80 -0.39
C ASP A 80 16.99 8.86 -0.46
N LEU A 81 17.48 8.34 0.68
CA LEU A 81 18.63 7.43 0.72
C LEU A 81 18.36 6.05 0.09
N ARG A 82 17.09 5.69 -0.11
CA ARG A 82 16.68 4.40 -0.68
C ARG A 82 16.04 4.54 -2.05
N PHE A 83 15.87 5.76 -2.55
CA PHE A 83 15.14 6.01 -3.79
C PHE A 83 15.75 5.24 -4.96
N GLU A 84 17.05 5.34 -5.20
CA GLU A 84 17.72 4.66 -6.31
C GLU A 84 17.61 3.13 -6.23
N LYS A 85 17.83 2.54 -5.05
CA LYS A 85 17.66 1.09 -4.87
C LYS A 85 16.22 0.62 -5.11
N ARG A 86 15.24 1.41 -4.69
CA ARG A 86 13.82 1.12 -4.93
C ARG A 86 13.50 1.26 -6.43
N LEU A 87 14.05 2.26 -7.08
CA LEU A 87 13.90 2.49 -8.51
C LEU A 87 14.40 1.31 -9.34
N GLU A 88 15.63 0.85 -9.06
CA GLU A 88 16.20 -0.37 -9.66
C GLU A 88 15.30 -1.57 -9.42
N HIS A 89 14.86 -1.76 -8.18
CA HIS A 89 13.97 -2.86 -7.81
C HIS A 89 12.64 -2.84 -8.58
N PHE A 90 12.02 -1.66 -8.77
CA PHE A 90 10.80 -1.54 -9.58
C PHE A 90 11.05 -1.91 -11.04
N ILE A 91 12.15 -1.42 -11.63
CA ILE A 91 12.48 -1.68 -13.04
C ILE A 91 12.78 -3.18 -13.27
N GLU A 92 13.62 -3.77 -12.42
CA GLU A 92 14.13 -5.12 -12.64
C GLU A 92 13.12 -6.22 -12.27
N PHE A 93 12.34 -6.00 -11.22
CA PHE A 93 11.48 -7.05 -10.67
C PHE A 93 9.99 -6.78 -10.86
N ARG A 94 9.50 -5.57 -10.50
CA ARG A 94 8.06 -5.33 -10.50
C ARG A 94 7.49 -5.02 -11.87
N PHE A 95 8.25 -4.31 -12.72
CA PHE A 95 7.77 -3.82 -14.00
C PHE A 95 8.34 -4.58 -15.21
N SER A 96 9.34 -5.44 -15.01
CA SER A 96 10.04 -6.14 -16.07
C SER A 96 9.16 -7.05 -16.94
N ARG A 97 8.02 -7.52 -16.45
CA ARG A 97 7.10 -8.39 -17.20
C ARG A 97 6.04 -7.60 -17.97
N ILE A 98 5.38 -6.65 -17.30
CA ILE A 98 4.20 -5.96 -17.83
C ILE A 98 4.61 -4.72 -18.62
N PHE A 99 5.60 -3.98 -18.12
CA PHE A 99 5.99 -2.68 -18.65
C PHE A 99 7.34 -2.69 -19.37
N LYS A 100 7.85 -3.89 -19.75
CA LYS A 100 9.18 -4.04 -20.37
C LYS A 100 9.31 -3.33 -21.73
N ASN A 101 8.22 -3.36 -22.51
CA ASN A 101 8.24 -2.77 -23.85
C ASN A 101 7.75 -1.33 -23.78
N PRO A 102 8.60 -0.34 -24.11
CA PRO A 102 8.20 1.04 -24.14
C PRO A 102 7.11 1.27 -25.20
N SER A 103 5.91 1.59 -24.77
CA SER A 103 4.75 1.78 -25.66
C SER A 103 4.18 3.19 -25.59
N GLY A 104 4.74 4.06 -24.72
CA GLY A 104 4.16 5.37 -24.43
C GLY A 104 2.80 5.29 -23.73
N SER A 105 2.42 4.12 -23.17
CA SER A 105 1.14 3.94 -22.48
C SER A 105 0.97 4.92 -21.34
N SER A 106 -0.26 5.40 -21.15
CA SER A 106 -0.65 6.24 -20.02
C SER A 106 -0.84 5.39 -18.77
N VAL A 107 -0.10 5.68 -17.70
CA VAL A 107 -0.13 4.91 -16.44
C VAL A 107 -0.40 5.83 -15.27
N LEU A 108 -1.40 5.48 -14.44
CA LEU A 108 -1.64 6.13 -13.15
C LEU A 108 -1.15 5.24 -12.00
N CYS A 109 -0.26 5.77 -11.15
CA CYS A 109 0.15 5.11 -9.92
C CYS A 109 -0.66 5.64 -8.73
N LEU A 110 -1.35 4.75 -8.01
CA LEU A 110 -2.16 5.10 -6.84
C LEU A 110 -1.35 4.90 -5.55
N GLY A 111 -1.34 5.92 -4.68
CA GLY A 111 -0.55 5.92 -3.45
C GLY A 111 0.95 6.07 -3.73
N ALA A 112 1.31 6.87 -4.74
CA ALA A 112 2.65 6.96 -5.30
C ALA A 112 3.67 7.67 -4.40
N ARG A 113 3.24 8.35 -3.37
CA ARG A 113 4.03 9.03 -2.35
C ARG A 113 5.23 9.83 -2.90
N ASP A 114 6.46 9.26 -2.85
CA ASP A 114 7.68 9.88 -3.38
C ASP A 114 7.90 9.66 -4.88
N GLY A 115 7.02 8.90 -5.53
CA GLY A 115 6.97 8.72 -6.99
C GLY A 115 8.03 7.82 -7.56
N VAL A 116 8.59 6.89 -6.79
CA VAL A 116 9.59 5.94 -7.31
C VAL A 116 9.00 5.03 -8.40
N GLU A 117 7.76 4.59 -8.24
CA GLU A 117 7.01 3.82 -9.24
C GLU A 117 6.83 4.61 -10.54
N VAL A 118 6.45 5.89 -10.38
CA VAL A 118 6.28 6.82 -11.51
C VAL A 118 7.61 7.01 -12.25
N ALA A 119 8.71 7.24 -11.52
CA ALA A 119 10.03 7.39 -12.09
C ALA A 119 10.48 6.12 -12.85
N ALA A 120 10.21 4.93 -12.29
CA ALA A 120 10.52 3.65 -12.91
C ALA A 120 9.78 3.47 -14.24
N LEU A 121 8.46 3.70 -14.26
CA LEU A 121 7.65 3.60 -15.47
C LEU A 121 8.08 4.61 -16.54
N ARG A 122 8.42 5.83 -16.15
CA ARG A 122 8.94 6.85 -17.07
C ARG A 122 10.30 6.47 -17.65
N LYS A 123 11.20 5.88 -16.86
CA LYS A 123 12.46 5.32 -17.37
C LYS A 123 12.23 4.18 -18.38
N LEU A 124 11.15 3.41 -18.21
CA LEU A 124 10.73 2.36 -19.13
C LEU A 124 9.98 2.88 -20.38
N GLY A 125 9.81 4.21 -20.52
CA GLY A 125 9.22 4.82 -21.72
C GLY A 125 7.68 4.94 -21.70
N HIS A 126 7.06 4.94 -20.51
CA HIS A 126 5.63 5.14 -20.35
C HIS A 126 5.31 6.58 -19.89
N LEU A 127 4.10 7.05 -20.16
CA LEU A 127 3.56 8.33 -19.69
C LEU A 127 2.94 8.14 -18.31
N ALA A 128 3.78 8.07 -17.28
CA ALA A 128 3.34 7.80 -15.92
C ALA A 128 3.20 9.07 -15.09
N ILE A 129 2.12 9.12 -14.29
CA ILE A 129 1.85 10.09 -13.22
C ILE A 129 1.37 9.34 -11.98
N GLY A 130 1.40 10.00 -10.83
CA GLY A 130 0.93 9.42 -9.57
C GLY A 130 -0.02 10.34 -8.83
N ILE A 131 -0.83 9.76 -7.93
CA ILE A 131 -1.59 10.50 -6.93
C ILE A 131 -1.32 9.93 -5.53
N ASP A 132 -1.30 10.84 -4.54
CA ASP A 132 -1.25 10.48 -3.12
C ASP A 132 -1.95 11.57 -2.30
N ILE A 133 -2.50 11.20 -1.13
CA ILE A 133 -3.07 12.14 -0.16
C ILE A 133 -1.98 12.86 0.64
N GLU A 134 -0.76 12.37 0.58
CA GLU A 134 0.42 12.91 1.23
C GLU A 134 1.63 12.70 0.32
N PHE A 135 2.12 13.74 -0.31
CA PHE A 135 3.22 13.66 -1.25
C PHE A 135 4.31 14.70 -0.93
N PRO A 136 5.58 14.38 -1.17
CA PRO A 136 6.66 15.35 -1.09
C PRO A 136 6.53 16.36 -2.24
N SER A 137 6.67 17.63 -1.94
CA SER A 137 6.58 18.72 -2.93
C SER A 137 7.65 18.66 -4.04
N ALA A 138 8.64 17.79 -3.92
CA ALA A 138 9.78 17.70 -4.84
C ALA A 138 9.51 16.91 -6.14
N ASN A 139 8.43 16.10 -6.20
CA ASN A 139 8.14 15.28 -7.38
C ASN A 139 7.04 15.91 -8.22
N SER A 140 7.38 16.46 -9.39
CA SER A 140 6.45 17.12 -10.30
C SER A 140 5.45 16.18 -11.01
N PHE A 141 5.62 14.87 -10.89
CA PHE A 141 4.76 13.86 -11.51
C PHE A 141 3.84 13.16 -10.53
N VAL A 142 3.88 13.52 -9.24
CA VAL A 142 2.94 13.04 -8.23
C VAL A 142 2.10 14.21 -7.76
N HIS A 143 0.77 14.08 -7.88
CA HIS A 143 -0.19 15.12 -7.53
C HIS A 143 -0.94 14.76 -6.26
N TYR A 144 -1.49 15.78 -5.59
CA TYR A 144 -2.46 15.53 -4.55
C TYR A 144 -3.71 14.87 -5.14
N GLY A 145 -4.10 13.73 -4.59
CA GLY A 145 -5.31 13.03 -5.02
C GLY A 145 -5.65 11.90 -4.07
N ASP A 146 -6.94 11.61 -4.02
CA ASP A 146 -7.50 10.54 -3.23
C ASP A 146 -8.00 9.44 -4.16
N PHE A 147 -7.48 8.25 -4.02
CA PHE A 147 -7.87 7.13 -4.88
C PHE A 147 -9.30 6.64 -4.67
N HIS A 148 -10.00 7.09 -3.60
CA HIS A 148 -11.44 6.86 -3.46
C HIS A 148 -12.30 7.82 -4.31
N LYS A 149 -11.69 8.87 -4.87
CA LYS A 149 -12.30 9.80 -5.80
C LYS A 149 -11.19 10.36 -6.69
N ILE A 150 -10.87 9.64 -7.74
CA ILE A 150 -9.74 9.94 -8.60
C ILE A 150 -10.02 11.18 -9.44
N PRO A 151 -9.16 12.24 -9.40
CA PRO A 151 -9.44 13.53 -10.03
C PRO A 151 -9.13 13.53 -11.53
N TYR A 152 -9.47 12.46 -12.23
CA TYR A 152 -9.27 12.31 -13.68
C TYR A 152 -10.57 11.88 -14.38
N PRO A 153 -10.74 12.24 -15.67
CA PRO A 153 -11.86 11.81 -16.49
C PRO A 153 -11.92 10.29 -16.68
N ASP A 154 -13.05 9.82 -17.17
CA ASP A 154 -13.27 8.43 -17.54
C ASP A 154 -12.42 8.02 -18.76
N ASN A 155 -12.04 6.75 -18.84
CA ASN A 155 -11.46 6.11 -20.04
C ASN A 155 -10.17 6.77 -20.58
N ILE A 156 -9.24 7.20 -19.71
CA ILE A 156 -8.02 7.89 -20.16
C ILE A 156 -6.73 7.11 -19.92
N PHE A 157 -6.70 6.16 -18.99
CA PHE A 157 -5.49 5.42 -18.70
C PHE A 157 -5.47 4.04 -19.36
N ASP A 158 -4.30 3.65 -19.90
CA ASP A 158 -4.05 2.29 -20.37
C ASP A 158 -3.81 1.35 -19.20
N TYR A 159 -3.14 1.84 -18.15
CA TYR A 159 -2.85 1.09 -16.94
C TYR A 159 -3.12 1.91 -15.69
N VAL A 160 -3.58 1.23 -14.64
CA VAL A 160 -3.53 1.71 -13.26
C VAL A 160 -2.66 0.76 -12.47
N TYR A 161 -1.67 1.28 -11.75
CA TYR A 161 -0.80 0.52 -10.88
C TYR A 161 -1.06 0.86 -9.40
N MET A 162 -1.11 -0.15 -8.54
CA MET A 162 -1.31 0.00 -7.10
C MET A 162 -0.53 -1.05 -6.31
N ASN A 163 0.14 -0.63 -5.22
CA ASN A 163 0.83 -1.50 -4.27
C ASN A 163 0.49 -1.17 -2.80
N VAL A 164 -0.61 -0.47 -2.60
CA VAL A 164 -1.07 0.05 -1.29
C VAL A 164 -2.52 -0.34 -1.01
N PHE A 165 -2.97 -1.49 -1.51
CA PHE A 165 -4.35 -1.95 -1.36
C PHE A 165 -4.73 -2.16 0.11
N ASP A 166 -3.79 -2.55 0.95
CA ASP A 166 -3.92 -2.66 2.41
C ASP A 166 -4.21 -1.33 3.13
N HIS A 167 -4.01 -0.20 2.44
CA HIS A 167 -4.32 1.15 2.93
C HIS A 167 -5.67 1.70 2.47
N VAL A 168 -6.44 0.94 1.72
CA VAL A 168 -7.73 1.36 1.19
C VAL A 168 -8.81 1.34 2.28
N LEU A 169 -9.63 2.42 2.37
CA LEU A 169 -10.74 2.49 3.31
C LEU A 169 -11.97 1.72 2.82
N ASN A 170 -12.34 1.91 1.55
CA ASN A 170 -13.47 1.27 0.88
C ASN A 170 -12.98 0.59 -0.41
N PRO A 171 -12.61 -0.70 -0.36
CA PRO A 171 -12.06 -1.41 -1.52
C PRO A 171 -12.96 -1.38 -2.76
N ASP A 172 -14.26 -1.62 -2.61
CA ASP A 172 -15.22 -1.60 -3.74
C ASP A 172 -15.20 -0.24 -4.45
N GLN A 173 -15.32 0.85 -3.70
CA GLN A 173 -15.30 2.22 -4.24
C GLN A 173 -14.01 2.51 -5.01
N VAL A 174 -12.86 2.05 -4.51
CA VAL A 174 -11.58 2.28 -5.19
C VAL A 174 -11.50 1.48 -6.48
N VAL A 175 -11.96 0.24 -6.48
CA VAL A 175 -11.97 -0.60 -7.69
C VAL A 175 -12.95 -0.05 -8.73
N GLU A 176 -14.11 0.49 -8.32
CA GLU A 176 -15.05 1.19 -9.21
C GLU A 176 -14.41 2.44 -9.83
N GLU A 177 -13.70 3.26 -9.05
CA GLU A 177 -12.98 4.44 -9.57
C GLU A 177 -11.86 4.02 -10.55
N ILE A 178 -11.13 2.93 -10.27
CA ILE A 178 -10.12 2.35 -11.18
C ILE A 178 -10.81 1.93 -12.49
N SER A 179 -11.95 1.22 -12.42
CA SER A 179 -12.71 0.81 -13.61
C SER A 179 -13.16 2.01 -14.43
N ARG A 180 -13.62 3.08 -13.78
CA ARG A 180 -14.09 4.31 -14.45
C ARG A 180 -13.00 4.98 -15.28
N ILE A 181 -11.79 5.09 -14.74
CA ILE A 181 -10.70 5.84 -15.39
C ILE A 181 -9.91 5.02 -16.40
N LEU A 182 -9.98 3.68 -16.33
CA LEU A 182 -9.33 2.80 -17.29
C LEU A 182 -10.06 2.81 -18.63
N LYS A 183 -9.30 2.75 -19.71
CA LYS A 183 -9.83 2.49 -21.05
C LYS A 183 -10.45 1.09 -21.10
N VAL A 184 -11.37 0.86 -22.06
CA VAL A 184 -12.06 -0.44 -22.25
C VAL A 184 -11.09 -1.61 -22.43
N SER A 185 -9.89 -1.38 -22.95
CA SER A 185 -8.80 -2.37 -23.08
C SER A 185 -7.68 -2.18 -22.05
N GLY A 186 -7.94 -1.38 -21.02
CA GLY A 186 -6.95 -1.05 -20.00
C GLY A 186 -6.83 -2.13 -18.93
N PHE A 187 -5.73 -2.05 -18.18
CA PHE A 187 -5.40 -3.05 -17.16
C PHE A 187 -5.16 -2.42 -15.79
N PHE A 188 -5.70 -3.06 -14.77
CA PHE A 188 -5.34 -2.81 -13.38
C PHE A 188 -4.24 -3.77 -12.95
N VAL A 189 -3.08 -3.24 -12.58
CA VAL A 189 -1.92 -3.97 -12.10
C VAL A 189 -1.80 -3.76 -10.59
N LEU A 190 -1.97 -4.84 -9.85
CA LEU A 190 -2.00 -4.83 -8.39
C LEU A 190 -0.87 -5.67 -7.83
N ASP A 191 0.05 -5.04 -7.09
CA ASP A 191 1.00 -5.76 -6.22
C ASP A 191 0.35 -5.95 -4.85
N LEU A 192 0.01 -7.19 -4.53
CA LEU A 192 -0.74 -7.55 -3.34
C LEU A 192 0.14 -8.35 -2.37
N GLN A 193 0.06 -8.03 -1.09
CA GLN A 193 0.62 -8.88 -0.05
C GLN A 193 -0.22 -10.16 0.09
N PHE A 194 0.42 -11.26 0.50
CA PHE A 194 -0.31 -12.48 0.82
C PHE A 194 -1.30 -12.23 1.98
N GLY A 195 -2.41 -12.95 1.95
CA GLY A 195 -3.36 -12.97 3.04
C GLY A 195 -2.84 -13.75 4.25
N LYS A 196 -3.58 -13.72 5.35
CA LYS A 196 -3.19 -14.41 6.59
C LYS A 196 -3.02 -15.91 6.40
N GLU A 197 -3.92 -16.52 5.64
CA GLU A 197 -3.90 -17.96 5.41
C GLU A 197 -2.89 -18.38 4.33
N ASP A 198 -2.44 -17.43 3.49
CA ASP A 198 -1.44 -17.67 2.46
C ASP A 198 0.00 -17.49 2.99
N ASP A 199 0.17 -16.80 4.12
CA ASP A 199 1.48 -16.41 4.66
C ASP A 199 1.80 -17.19 5.94
N GLU A 200 2.51 -18.30 5.79
CA GLU A 200 3.00 -19.13 6.90
C GLU A 200 4.01 -18.39 7.81
N PHE A 201 4.54 -17.24 7.35
CA PHE A 201 5.58 -16.49 8.08
C PHE A 201 5.05 -15.43 9.04
N LYS A 202 3.79 -15.04 8.97
CA LYS A 202 3.19 -14.08 9.94
C LYS A 202 2.72 -14.78 11.21
N GLY A 203 3.68 -15.20 12.01
CA GLY A 203 3.44 -15.97 13.24
C GLY A 203 2.76 -15.24 14.41
N ASP A 204 2.32 -13.98 14.26
CA ASP A 204 1.66 -13.20 15.32
C ASP A 204 0.14 -13.20 15.25
N GLY A 205 -0.45 -13.82 14.22
CA GLY A 205 -1.90 -13.92 14.05
C GLY A 205 -2.62 -12.61 13.74
N SER A 206 -1.90 -11.50 13.55
CA SER A 206 -2.50 -10.23 13.17
C SER A 206 -2.59 -10.12 11.65
N MET A 207 -3.83 -10.02 11.15
CA MET A 207 -4.13 -9.82 9.73
C MET A 207 -3.76 -8.43 9.25
N MET A 208 -3.80 -7.47 10.15
CA MET A 208 -3.55 -6.08 9.87
C MET A 208 -2.57 -5.55 10.89
N GLY A 209 -1.51 -4.95 10.42
CA GLY A 209 -0.58 -4.21 11.26
C GLY A 209 -1.18 -2.90 11.78
N THR A 210 -0.32 -2.09 12.34
CA THR A 210 -0.73 -0.82 12.98
C THR A 210 -1.29 0.20 11.98
N TRP A 211 -0.88 0.14 10.72
CA TRP A 211 -1.09 1.21 9.73
C TRP A 211 -2.03 0.84 8.59
N GLU A 212 -2.38 -0.41 8.44
CA GLU A 212 -3.28 -0.90 7.40
C GLU A 212 -4.72 -0.49 7.71
N ALA A 213 -5.47 -0.17 6.66
CA ALA A 213 -6.88 0.16 6.70
C ALA A 213 -7.77 -1.03 6.34
N CYS A 214 -7.27 -1.93 5.48
CA CYS A 214 -7.90 -3.21 5.19
C CYS A 214 -6.89 -4.36 5.14
N GLY A 215 -7.41 -5.58 5.17
CA GLY A 215 -6.67 -6.82 5.06
C GLY A 215 -7.57 -7.93 4.56
N TRP A 216 -7.03 -9.12 4.34
CA TRP A 216 -7.74 -10.27 3.79
C TRP A 216 -7.19 -11.59 4.31
N ASP A 217 -8.05 -12.60 4.34
CA ASP A 217 -7.65 -13.96 4.73
C ASP A 217 -6.79 -14.60 3.63
N LYS A 218 -7.23 -14.49 2.35
CA LYS A 218 -6.59 -15.07 1.17
C LYS A 218 -6.53 -14.05 0.03
N VAL A 219 -5.56 -14.20 -0.85
CA VAL A 219 -5.48 -13.41 -2.09
C VAL A 219 -6.76 -13.55 -2.93
N ASP A 220 -7.35 -14.75 -2.95
CA ASP A 220 -8.62 -15.02 -3.65
C ASP A 220 -9.76 -14.11 -3.21
N THR A 221 -9.81 -13.73 -1.93
CA THR A 221 -10.79 -12.76 -1.41
C THR A 221 -10.74 -11.43 -2.16
N VAL A 222 -9.52 -10.94 -2.43
CA VAL A 222 -9.33 -9.69 -3.18
C VAL A 222 -9.62 -9.89 -4.67
N ILE A 223 -9.24 -11.04 -5.23
CA ILE A 223 -9.53 -11.38 -6.63
C ILE A 223 -11.05 -11.37 -6.88
N GLU A 224 -11.83 -12.01 -6.02
CA GLU A 224 -13.29 -12.05 -6.16
C GLU A 224 -13.93 -10.66 -5.97
N LEU A 225 -13.44 -9.84 -5.05
CA LEU A 225 -13.90 -8.46 -4.91
C LEU A 225 -13.69 -7.68 -6.22
N ILE A 226 -12.50 -7.76 -6.81
CA ILE A 226 -12.15 -7.03 -8.03
C ILE A 226 -12.99 -7.52 -9.21
N LYS A 227 -13.21 -8.84 -9.34
CA LYS A 227 -14.10 -9.42 -10.36
C LYS A 227 -15.53 -8.92 -10.23
N ASN A 228 -16.08 -8.85 -9.02
CA ASN A 228 -17.41 -8.34 -8.77
C ASN A 228 -17.61 -6.87 -9.19
N CYS A 229 -16.52 -6.11 -9.30
CA CYS A 229 -16.49 -4.74 -9.81
C CYS A 229 -16.31 -4.66 -11.36
N GLY A 230 -16.44 -5.77 -12.09
CA GLY A 230 -16.38 -5.80 -13.56
C GLY A 230 -14.97 -5.92 -14.14
N PHE A 231 -14.13 -6.72 -13.50
CA PHE A 231 -12.80 -7.05 -13.99
C PHE A 231 -12.62 -8.56 -14.20
N ASN A 232 -11.79 -8.91 -15.16
CA ASN A 232 -11.35 -10.29 -15.38
C ASN A 232 -9.86 -10.43 -15.05
N LEU A 233 -9.50 -11.44 -14.26
CA LEU A 233 -8.09 -11.75 -13.96
C LEU A 233 -7.41 -12.28 -15.21
N ASP A 234 -6.32 -11.64 -15.62
CA ASP A 234 -5.42 -12.15 -16.67
C ASP A 234 -4.36 -13.07 -16.05
N SER A 235 -4.61 -14.38 -16.11
CA SER A 235 -3.70 -15.37 -15.56
C SER A 235 -2.37 -15.48 -16.33
N GLY A 236 -2.33 -15.07 -17.60
CA GLY A 236 -1.11 -15.06 -18.41
C GLY A 236 -0.15 -13.93 -18.04
N MET A 237 -0.71 -12.78 -17.65
CA MET A 237 0.07 -11.62 -17.19
C MET A 237 0.29 -11.61 -15.68
N SER A 238 -0.54 -12.29 -14.89
CA SER A 238 -0.38 -12.39 -13.44
C SER A 238 0.78 -13.29 -13.02
N SER A 239 1.40 -13.02 -11.89
CA SER A 239 2.49 -13.83 -11.33
C SER A 239 2.32 -14.00 -9.83
N THR A 240 2.43 -15.23 -9.37
CA THR A 240 2.27 -15.57 -7.95
C THR A 240 3.51 -15.29 -7.09
N VAL A 241 4.68 -15.11 -7.69
CA VAL A 241 5.91 -14.84 -6.91
C VAL A 241 6.88 -14.01 -7.72
N LEU A 242 6.89 -12.69 -7.50
CA LEU A 242 7.97 -11.82 -7.97
C LEU A 242 8.95 -11.48 -6.85
N ILE A 243 8.47 -11.47 -5.61
CA ILE A 243 9.23 -11.14 -4.39
C ILE A 243 8.63 -11.96 -3.26
N PRO A 244 9.42 -12.47 -2.30
CA PRO A 244 8.87 -13.13 -1.12
C PRO A 244 7.81 -12.25 -0.43
N GLY A 245 6.60 -12.77 -0.26
CA GLY A 245 5.48 -12.08 0.40
C GLY A 245 4.57 -11.23 -0.49
N TYR A 246 4.79 -11.18 -1.81
CA TYR A 246 3.95 -10.42 -2.74
C TYR A 246 3.59 -11.21 -3.99
N THR A 247 2.37 -11.03 -4.47
CA THR A 247 1.91 -11.49 -5.78
C THR A 247 1.54 -10.28 -6.64
N GLN A 248 1.80 -10.36 -7.94
CA GLN A 248 1.37 -9.35 -8.91
C GLN A 248 0.18 -9.89 -9.68
N LEU A 249 -0.96 -9.23 -9.56
CA LEU A 249 -2.20 -9.55 -10.24
C LEU A 249 -2.47 -8.52 -11.33
N VAL A 250 -2.92 -8.99 -12.48
CA VAL A 250 -3.31 -8.14 -13.61
C VAL A 250 -4.75 -8.43 -13.97
N PHE A 251 -5.56 -7.37 -14.01
CA PHE A 251 -6.98 -7.46 -14.31
C PHE A 251 -7.29 -6.60 -15.54
N GLY A 252 -7.92 -7.20 -16.53
CA GLY A 252 -8.52 -6.48 -17.65
C GLY A 252 -9.93 -6.00 -17.31
N VAL A 253 -10.32 -4.83 -17.82
CA VAL A 253 -11.72 -4.35 -17.70
C VAL A 253 -12.64 -5.27 -18.49
N GLU A 254 -13.70 -5.77 -17.87
CA GLU A 254 -14.70 -6.57 -18.55
C GLU A 254 -15.44 -5.70 -19.57
N LYS A 255 -15.52 -6.17 -20.82
CA LYS A 255 -16.30 -5.47 -21.86
C LYS A 255 -17.77 -5.54 -21.49
N ARG A 256 -18.35 -4.40 -21.15
CA ARG A 256 -19.78 -4.24 -21.03
C ARG A 256 -20.44 -4.10 -22.39
#